data_2cf7320872a744d7fdc4acbc00dcf0d0
#
_entry.id   2cf7320872a744d7fdc4acbc00dcf0d0
#
_cell.length_a   1.000
_cell.length_b   1.000
_cell.length_c   1.000
_cell.angle_alpha   90.00
_cell.angle_beta   90.00
_cell.angle_gamma   90.00
#
_symmetry.space_group_name_H-M   'P 1'
#
loop_
_entity.id
_entity.type
_entity.pdbx_description
1 polymer ?
#
loop_
_entity_poly.entity_id
_entity_poly.type
_entity_poly.pdbx_seq_one_letter_code
_entity_poly.pdbx_strand_id
1 'polypeptide(L)'
;GLVEERISKDDCKNGFLFDGFPRTMTQAQALVDRSVSIDAVVEIHVPDEDIIERLSGRRMHPGSGRNYHIIYNPPRIRGKDDLTGEDLVQREDDKPETVKDRLRVYENQTAPLINFYSEMSKQNNLLYIKVSGTFSPEQVSSEILSKLKV
;
A
#
# COMPACT_ATOMS: atom_id res chain seq x y z
N GLY A 1 -1.48 -3.13 -22.77
CA GLY A 1 -1.77 -4.24 -21.82
C GLY A 1 -2.93 -3.89 -20.90
N LEU A 2 -3.25 -4.75 -19.92
CA LEU A 2 -4.39 -4.59 -19.01
C LEU A 2 -4.44 -3.21 -18.31
N VAL A 3 -3.28 -2.67 -17.95
CA VAL A 3 -3.19 -1.33 -17.31
C VAL A 3 -3.63 -0.24 -18.28
N GLU A 4 -3.16 -0.25 -19.51
CA GLU A 4 -3.55 0.74 -20.53
C GLU A 4 -5.04 0.67 -20.84
N GLU A 5 -5.56 -0.54 -21.01
CA GLU A 5 -7.00 -0.75 -21.19
C GLU A 5 -7.81 -0.21 -20.01
N ARG A 6 -7.29 -0.40 -18.77
CA ARG A 6 -7.97 0.09 -17.57
C ARG A 6 -7.98 1.61 -17.48
N ILE A 7 -6.83 2.27 -17.68
CA ILE A 7 -6.74 3.73 -17.57
C ILE A 7 -7.37 4.47 -18.75
N SER A 8 -7.65 3.80 -19.86
CA SER A 8 -8.37 4.38 -21.00
C SER A 8 -9.89 4.45 -20.81
N LYS A 9 -10.44 3.86 -19.75
CA LYS A 9 -11.88 3.90 -19.47
C LYS A 9 -12.34 5.26 -19.00
N ASP A 10 -13.62 5.54 -19.20
CA ASP A 10 -14.23 6.85 -18.93
C ASP A 10 -14.11 7.32 -17.49
N ASP A 11 -14.12 6.40 -16.54
CA ASP A 11 -13.95 6.68 -15.11
C ASP A 11 -12.53 7.11 -14.72
N CYS A 12 -11.55 6.92 -15.61
CA CYS A 12 -10.17 7.37 -15.43
C CYS A 12 -9.85 8.71 -16.11
N LYS A 13 -10.80 9.34 -16.78
CA LYS A 13 -10.59 10.60 -17.51
C LYS A 13 -10.14 11.77 -16.61
N ASN A 14 -10.59 11.78 -15.35
CA ASN A 14 -10.24 12.81 -14.38
C ASN A 14 -9.03 12.46 -13.51
N GLY A 15 -8.38 11.33 -13.79
CA GLY A 15 -7.22 10.80 -13.07
C GLY A 15 -7.44 9.38 -12.58
N PHE A 16 -6.38 8.78 -12.08
CA PHE A 16 -6.37 7.43 -11.52
C PHE A 16 -5.33 7.31 -10.41
N LEU A 17 -5.49 6.32 -9.56
CA LEU A 17 -4.54 5.94 -8.53
C LEU A 17 -4.11 4.48 -8.77
N PHE A 18 -2.81 4.25 -8.81
CA PHE A 18 -2.24 2.90 -8.72
C PHE A 18 -1.94 2.56 -7.26
N ASP A 19 -2.56 1.49 -6.77
CA ASP A 19 -2.25 0.91 -5.47
C ASP A 19 -1.59 -0.47 -5.66
N GLY A 20 -0.39 -0.62 -5.12
CA GLY A 20 0.39 -1.85 -5.25
C GLY A 20 0.89 -2.15 -6.68
N PHE A 21 0.97 -1.15 -7.54
CA PHE A 21 1.54 -1.21 -8.88
C PHE A 21 2.18 0.14 -9.25
N PRO A 22 3.37 0.16 -9.88
CA PRO A 22 4.25 -0.98 -10.17
C PRO A 22 4.91 -1.54 -8.88
N ARG A 23 5.33 -2.82 -8.95
CA ARG A 23 6.10 -3.48 -7.88
C ARG A 23 7.49 -3.94 -8.33
N THR A 24 7.82 -3.76 -9.59
CA THR A 24 9.12 -4.13 -10.17
C THR A 24 9.62 -3.05 -11.12
N MET A 25 10.94 -2.99 -11.30
CA MET A 25 11.56 -2.09 -12.27
C MET A 25 11.02 -2.30 -13.70
N THR A 26 10.81 -3.55 -14.11
CA THR A 26 10.24 -3.87 -15.43
C THR A 26 8.85 -3.26 -15.61
N GLN A 27 8.02 -3.29 -14.58
CA GLN A 27 6.69 -2.67 -14.63
C GLN A 27 6.77 -1.15 -14.69
N ALA A 28 7.66 -0.54 -13.90
CA ALA A 28 7.86 0.91 -13.92
C ALA A 28 8.38 1.38 -15.28
N GLN A 29 9.37 0.70 -15.84
CA GLN A 29 9.90 1.00 -17.16
C GLN A 29 8.81 0.86 -18.24
N ALA A 30 7.97 -0.16 -18.16
CA ALA A 30 6.86 -0.33 -19.09
C ALA A 30 5.84 0.82 -19.06
N LEU A 31 5.64 1.48 -17.92
CA LEU A 31 4.81 2.70 -17.84
C LEU A 31 5.47 3.86 -18.59
N VAL A 32 6.78 4.04 -18.41
CA VAL A 32 7.55 5.08 -19.11
C VAL A 32 7.54 4.84 -20.63
N ASP A 33 7.86 3.63 -21.08
CA ASP A 33 7.92 3.25 -22.50
C ASP A 33 6.57 3.46 -23.21
N ARG A 34 5.49 3.39 -22.47
CA ARG A 34 4.11 3.59 -22.96
C ARG A 34 3.58 5.00 -22.74
N SER A 35 4.45 5.91 -22.28
CA SER A 35 4.10 7.32 -22.03
C SER A 35 2.91 7.49 -21.09
N VAL A 36 2.75 6.59 -20.10
CA VAL A 36 1.75 6.77 -19.05
C VAL A 36 2.23 7.88 -18.11
N SER A 37 1.51 8.99 -18.09
CA SER A 37 1.85 10.12 -17.22
C SER A 37 1.53 9.79 -15.76
N ILE A 38 2.51 9.97 -14.90
CA ILE A 38 2.39 9.88 -13.43
C ILE A 38 2.74 11.25 -12.86
N ASP A 39 1.78 11.89 -12.22
CA ASP A 39 1.95 13.24 -11.67
C ASP A 39 2.60 13.20 -10.28
N ALA A 40 2.28 12.18 -9.48
CA ALA A 40 2.82 12.03 -8.14
C ALA A 40 3.09 10.57 -7.78
N VAL A 41 4.14 10.36 -6.99
CA VAL A 41 4.46 9.08 -6.34
C VAL A 41 4.50 9.31 -4.83
N VAL A 42 3.77 8.49 -4.09
CA VAL A 42 3.72 8.54 -2.63
C VAL A 42 4.39 7.29 -2.07
N GLU A 43 5.50 7.50 -1.36
CA GLU A 43 6.15 6.48 -0.54
C GLU A 43 5.64 6.58 0.89
N ILE A 44 4.96 5.54 1.37
CA ILE A 44 4.56 5.40 2.77
C ILE A 44 5.59 4.47 3.44
N HIS A 45 6.53 5.07 4.14
CA HIS A 45 7.61 4.32 4.79
C HIS A 45 7.19 3.82 6.17
N VAL A 46 7.33 2.52 6.40
CA VAL A 46 7.10 1.86 7.69
C VAL A 46 8.30 0.95 7.99
N PRO A 47 8.87 0.97 9.20
CA PRO A 47 9.90 0.02 9.60
C PRO A 47 9.40 -1.42 9.52
N ASP A 48 10.29 -2.35 9.14
CA ASP A 48 9.93 -3.76 8.96
C ASP A 48 9.37 -4.40 10.23
N GLU A 49 9.89 -4.04 11.40
CA GLU A 49 9.41 -4.51 12.69
C GLU A 49 7.95 -4.14 12.93
N ASP A 50 7.58 -2.88 12.60
CA ASP A 50 6.20 -2.40 12.70
C ASP A 50 5.28 -3.11 11.68
N ILE A 51 5.79 -3.40 10.49
CA ILE A 51 5.05 -4.16 9.46
C ILE A 51 4.76 -5.57 9.97
N ILE A 52 5.79 -6.25 10.51
CA ILE A 52 5.64 -7.61 11.05
C ILE A 52 4.62 -7.61 12.19
N GLU A 53 4.72 -6.67 13.13
CA GLU A 53 3.78 -6.57 14.26
C GLU A 53 2.34 -6.32 13.78
N ARG A 54 2.15 -5.33 12.89
CA ARG A 54 0.83 -4.97 12.37
C ARG A 54 0.18 -6.11 11.59
N LEU A 55 0.91 -6.78 10.71
CA LEU A 55 0.35 -7.87 9.91
C LEU A 55 0.10 -9.12 10.76
N SER A 56 1.04 -9.50 11.62
CA SER A 56 0.88 -10.69 12.48
C SER A 56 -0.24 -10.53 13.52
N GLY A 57 -0.52 -9.29 13.94
CA GLY A 57 -1.62 -8.97 14.84
C GLY A 57 -3.00 -8.87 14.17
N ARG A 58 -3.06 -8.82 12.85
CA ARG A 58 -4.32 -8.67 12.11
C ARG A 58 -5.21 -9.89 12.24
N ARG A 59 -6.50 -9.64 12.37
CA ARG A 59 -7.56 -10.65 12.36
C ARG A 59 -8.68 -10.19 11.42
N MET A 60 -9.29 -11.11 10.73
CA MET A 60 -10.33 -10.83 9.75
C MET A 60 -11.54 -11.69 10.00
N HIS A 61 -12.74 -11.11 9.85
CA HIS A 61 -13.99 -11.86 9.78
C HIS A 61 -14.23 -12.34 8.34
N PRO A 62 -14.26 -13.68 8.08
CA PRO A 62 -14.33 -14.21 6.71
C PRO A 62 -15.59 -13.78 5.96
N GLY A 63 -16.73 -13.73 6.65
CA GLY A 63 -18.02 -13.45 6.03
C GLY A 63 -18.19 -12.00 5.55
N SER A 64 -17.54 -11.03 6.21
CA SER A 64 -17.72 -9.60 5.89
C SER A 64 -16.43 -8.87 5.46
N GLY A 65 -15.28 -9.49 5.64
CA GLY A 65 -13.99 -8.83 5.41
C GLY A 65 -13.62 -7.77 6.45
N ARG A 66 -14.39 -7.61 7.55
CA ARG A 66 -14.01 -6.69 8.63
C ARG A 66 -12.68 -7.08 9.23
N ASN A 67 -11.84 -6.06 9.48
CA ASN A 67 -10.51 -6.24 10.02
C ASN A 67 -10.44 -5.72 11.45
N TYR A 68 -9.75 -6.49 12.28
CA TYR A 68 -9.40 -6.19 13.65
C TYR A 68 -7.90 -6.32 13.84
N HIS A 69 -7.40 -5.83 14.96
CA HIS A 69 -6.02 -6.03 15.35
C HIS A 69 -5.97 -6.35 16.85
N ILE A 70 -5.17 -7.33 17.23
CA ILE A 70 -5.11 -7.82 18.62
C ILE A 70 -4.68 -6.75 19.63
N ILE A 71 -4.00 -5.68 19.18
CA ILE A 71 -3.51 -4.56 20.00
C ILE A 71 -4.21 -3.24 19.61
N TYR A 72 -4.14 -2.84 18.32
CA TYR A 72 -4.51 -1.49 17.89
C TYR A 72 -6.02 -1.29 17.64
N ASN A 73 -6.75 -2.36 17.35
CA ASN A 73 -8.20 -2.36 17.15
C ASN A 73 -8.78 -3.71 17.59
N PRO A 74 -8.72 -4.02 18.90
CA PRO A 74 -9.18 -5.32 19.38
C PRO A 74 -10.71 -5.43 19.30
N PRO A 75 -11.23 -6.63 18.98
CA PRO A 75 -12.67 -6.87 19.08
C PRO A 75 -13.12 -6.84 20.54
N ARG A 76 -14.40 -6.56 20.77
CA ARG A 76 -15.01 -6.54 22.11
C ARG A 76 -14.86 -7.88 22.84
N ILE A 77 -15.02 -8.97 22.11
CA ILE A 77 -14.77 -10.33 22.61
C ILE A 77 -13.60 -10.90 21.81
N ARG A 78 -12.54 -11.28 22.51
CA ARG A 78 -11.33 -11.78 21.88
C ARG A 78 -11.62 -12.91 20.89
N GLY A 79 -11.18 -12.73 19.64
CA GLY A 79 -11.32 -13.70 18.56
C GLY A 79 -12.71 -13.76 17.93
N LYS A 80 -13.62 -12.85 18.27
CA LYS A 80 -14.98 -12.79 17.72
C LYS A 80 -15.24 -11.48 16.97
N ASP A 81 -16.04 -11.56 15.91
CA ASP A 81 -16.53 -10.39 15.20
C ASP A 81 -17.57 -9.64 16.03
N ASP A 82 -17.44 -8.33 16.13
CA ASP A 82 -18.27 -7.48 16.99
C ASP A 82 -19.75 -7.41 16.59
N LEU A 83 -20.06 -7.70 15.33
CA LEU A 83 -21.44 -7.61 14.82
C LEU A 83 -22.12 -8.98 14.72
N THR A 84 -21.38 -10.03 14.35
CA THR A 84 -21.96 -11.36 14.13
C THR A 84 -21.66 -12.34 15.26
N GLY A 85 -20.61 -12.08 16.05
CA GLY A 85 -20.13 -13.02 17.07
C GLY A 85 -19.39 -14.24 16.50
N GLU A 86 -19.20 -14.29 15.18
CA GLU A 86 -18.46 -15.36 14.50
C GLU A 86 -16.95 -15.25 14.73
N ASP A 87 -16.24 -16.35 14.46
CA ASP A 87 -14.79 -16.42 14.69
C ASP A 87 -13.99 -15.55 13.71
N LEU A 88 -13.01 -14.85 14.26
CA LEU A 88 -11.99 -14.14 13.49
C LEU A 88 -10.85 -15.10 13.14
N VAL A 89 -10.32 -14.95 11.94
CA VAL A 89 -9.20 -15.74 11.45
C VAL A 89 -7.95 -14.87 11.20
N GLN A 90 -6.78 -15.45 11.37
CA GLN A 90 -5.54 -14.90 10.84
C GLN A 90 -5.34 -15.43 9.42
N ARG A 91 -5.06 -14.57 8.47
CA ARG A 91 -4.76 -14.97 7.10
C ARG A 91 -3.39 -15.67 7.05
N GLU A 92 -3.22 -16.62 6.13
CA GLU A 92 -1.91 -17.26 5.90
C GLU A 92 -0.81 -16.23 5.57
N ASP A 93 -1.18 -15.18 4.82
CA ASP A 93 -0.29 -14.08 4.44
C ASP A 93 0.17 -13.19 5.62
N ASP A 94 -0.48 -13.33 6.77
CA ASP A 94 -0.21 -12.53 7.97
C ASP A 94 0.62 -13.30 9.00
N LYS A 95 1.03 -14.53 8.69
CA LYS A 95 1.96 -15.28 9.53
C LYS A 95 3.35 -14.62 9.51
N PRO A 96 4.07 -14.53 10.64
CA PRO A 96 5.34 -13.83 10.72
C PRO A 96 6.38 -14.28 9.68
N GLU A 97 6.43 -15.58 9.39
CA GLU A 97 7.34 -16.15 8.39
C GLU A 97 6.99 -15.66 6.99
N THR A 98 5.70 -15.72 6.62
CA THR A 98 5.22 -15.25 5.32
C THR A 98 5.43 -13.75 5.16
N VAL A 99 5.22 -12.96 6.23
CA VAL A 99 5.48 -11.51 6.22
C VAL A 99 6.95 -11.22 5.96
N LYS A 100 7.88 -11.94 6.62
CA LYS A 100 9.32 -11.78 6.39
C LYS A 100 9.72 -12.12 4.96
N ASP A 101 9.17 -13.16 4.38
CA ASP A 101 9.42 -13.51 2.97
C ASP A 101 8.90 -12.43 2.02
N ARG A 102 7.73 -11.84 2.30
CA ARG A 102 7.18 -10.71 1.53
C ARG A 102 8.05 -9.47 1.64
N LEU A 103 8.59 -9.15 2.82
CA LEU A 103 9.53 -8.04 3.00
C LEU A 103 10.81 -8.25 2.19
N ARG A 104 11.35 -9.48 2.18
CA ARG A 104 12.51 -9.81 1.33
C ARG A 104 12.21 -9.62 -0.16
N VAL A 105 11.04 -10.03 -0.63
CA VAL A 105 10.61 -9.79 -2.02
C VAL A 105 10.46 -8.30 -2.29
N TYR A 106 9.89 -7.55 -1.35
CA TYR A 106 9.78 -6.09 -1.45
C TYR A 106 11.15 -5.42 -1.59
N GLU A 107 12.11 -5.75 -0.72
CA GLU A 107 13.47 -5.20 -0.77
C GLU A 107 14.16 -5.46 -2.11
N ASN A 108 14.02 -6.67 -2.63
CA ASN A 108 14.70 -7.07 -3.88
C ASN A 108 14.01 -6.53 -5.14
N GLN A 109 12.70 -6.37 -5.16
CA GLN A 109 11.94 -6.07 -6.37
C GLN A 109 11.32 -4.68 -6.37
N THR A 110 10.85 -4.20 -5.22
CA THR A 110 10.06 -2.98 -5.12
C THR A 110 10.86 -1.80 -4.57
N ALA A 111 11.70 -2.00 -3.57
CA ALA A 111 12.52 -0.94 -3.00
C ALA A 111 13.40 -0.20 -4.03
N PRO A 112 13.92 -0.84 -5.11
CA PRO A 112 14.63 -0.12 -6.18
C PRO A 112 13.78 0.97 -6.87
N LEU A 113 12.45 0.87 -6.84
CA LEU A 113 11.55 1.90 -7.38
C LEU A 113 11.64 3.23 -6.64
N ILE A 114 12.02 3.22 -5.37
CA ILE A 114 12.24 4.42 -4.55
C ILE A 114 13.27 5.31 -5.23
N ASN A 115 14.43 4.76 -5.55
CA ASN A 115 15.47 5.50 -6.24
C ASN A 115 15.06 5.88 -7.67
N PHE A 116 14.43 4.98 -8.41
CA PHE A 116 13.96 5.23 -9.77
C PHE A 116 13.03 6.46 -9.84
N TYR A 117 11.99 6.51 -9.02
CA TYR A 117 11.05 7.63 -9.03
C TYR A 117 11.61 8.89 -8.37
N SER A 118 12.47 8.75 -7.36
CA SER A 118 13.17 9.88 -6.74
C SER A 118 14.11 10.58 -7.74
N GLU A 119 14.83 9.84 -8.57
CA GLU A 119 15.66 10.43 -9.63
C GLU A 119 14.80 11.02 -10.76
N MET A 120 13.73 10.34 -11.14
CA MET A 120 12.79 10.86 -12.14
C MET A 120 12.16 12.18 -11.70
N SER A 121 11.84 12.35 -10.43
CA SER A 121 11.26 13.60 -9.90
C SER A 121 12.20 14.80 -10.00
N LYS A 122 13.51 14.59 -10.03
CA LYS A 122 14.49 15.66 -10.22
C LYS A 122 14.59 16.15 -11.66
N GLN A 123 14.18 15.33 -12.61
CA GLN A 123 14.31 15.59 -14.06
C GLN A 123 12.99 15.98 -14.72
N ASN A 124 11.87 15.58 -14.14
CA ASN A 124 10.54 15.75 -14.69
C ASN A 124 9.62 16.44 -13.67
N ASN A 125 8.42 16.82 -14.11
CA ASN A 125 7.38 17.41 -13.24
C ASN A 125 6.70 16.39 -12.31
N LEU A 126 7.34 15.24 -12.04
CA LEU A 126 6.84 14.24 -11.12
C LEU A 126 7.03 14.70 -9.67
N LEU A 127 5.98 14.70 -8.88
CA LEU A 127 6.05 14.97 -7.45
C LEU A 127 6.36 13.68 -6.68
N TYR A 128 7.50 13.62 -6.01
CA TYR A 128 7.84 12.50 -5.12
C TYR A 128 7.58 12.88 -3.66
N ILE A 129 6.66 12.18 -3.00
CA ILE A 129 6.23 12.43 -1.62
C ILE A 129 6.65 11.25 -0.75
N LYS A 130 7.43 11.50 0.28
CA LYS A 130 7.71 10.52 1.32
C LYS A 130 6.99 10.91 2.62
N VAL A 131 6.25 9.95 3.20
CA VAL A 131 5.56 10.10 4.48
C VAL A 131 5.85 8.92 5.39
N SER A 132 5.74 9.11 6.69
CA SER A 132 5.83 8.03 7.67
C SER A 132 4.47 7.34 7.81
N GLY A 133 4.45 6.02 7.63
CA GLY A 133 3.26 5.19 7.87
C GLY A 133 3.13 4.70 9.32
N THR A 134 3.92 5.24 10.26
CA THR A 134 3.83 4.87 11.68
C THR A 134 2.72 5.61 12.43
N PHE A 135 2.22 6.70 11.85
CA PHE A 135 1.12 7.49 12.40
C PHE A 135 -0.26 6.88 12.12
N SER A 136 -1.32 7.52 12.64
CA SER A 136 -2.69 7.09 12.34
C SER A 136 -3.02 7.29 10.87
N PRO A 137 -3.96 6.51 10.29
CA PRO A 137 -4.39 6.67 8.90
C PRO A 137 -4.83 8.09 8.56
N GLU A 138 -5.49 8.78 9.50
CA GLU A 138 -5.97 10.15 9.32
C GLU A 138 -4.79 11.14 9.22
N GLN A 139 -3.76 10.95 10.06
CA GLN A 139 -2.56 11.78 10.04
C GLN A 139 -1.77 11.58 8.75
N VAL A 140 -1.57 10.30 8.34
CA VAL A 140 -0.88 9.96 7.09
C VAL A 140 -1.64 10.55 5.89
N SER A 141 -2.96 10.40 5.84
CA SER A 141 -3.80 10.95 4.78
C SER A 141 -3.71 12.48 4.73
N SER A 142 -3.81 13.15 5.88
CA SER A 142 -3.69 14.61 5.96
C SER A 142 -2.33 15.11 5.47
N GLU A 143 -1.23 14.42 5.82
CA GLU A 143 0.10 14.76 5.37
C GLU A 143 0.24 14.59 3.84
N ILE A 144 -0.27 13.50 3.28
CA ILE A 144 -0.25 13.24 1.83
C ILE A 144 -1.02 14.35 1.10
N LEU A 145 -2.27 14.64 1.50
CA LEU A 145 -3.11 15.66 0.87
C LEU A 145 -2.48 17.04 0.94
N SER A 146 -1.90 17.41 2.07
CA SER A 146 -1.20 18.70 2.22
C SER A 146 -0.02 18.84 1.27
N LYS A 147 0.73 17.76 1.02
CA LYS A 147 1.87 17.75 0.09
C LYS A 147 1.43 17.70 -1.36
N LEU A 148 0.31 17.06 -1.67
CA LEU A 148 -0.31 17.09 -3.00
C LEU A 148 -0.92 18.45 -3.34
N LYS A 149 -1.09 19.34 -2.34
CA LYS A 149 -1.76 20.66 -2.49
C LYS A 149 -3.21 20.54 -2.99
N VAL A 150 -3.91 19.52 -2.55
CA VAL A 150 -5.32 19.27 -2.84
C VAL A 150 -6.17 19.67 -1.63
#